data_e6e7934a584a23cd1bef2509cf143d04
#
_entry.id   e6e7934a584a23cd1bef2509cf143d04
#
_cell.length_a   1.000
_cell.length_b   1.000
_cell.length_c   1.000
_cell.angle_alpha   90.00
_cell.angle_beta   90.00
_cell.angle_gamma   90.00
#
_symmetry.space_group_name_H-M   'P 1'
#
loop_
_entity.id
_entity.type
_entity.pdbx_description
1 polymer ?
#
loop_
_entity_poly.entity_id
_entity_poly.type
_entity_poly.pdbx_seq_one_letter_code
_entity_poly.pdbx_strand_id
1 'polypeptide(L)'
;FRGSRLYTTGGRLLWEPNGSDDIRDLAMNANGTSKLPIYVGEPVDQIEINGVPLLGTIYGNLMEWLETLKNEDKIASWEAYPYDWRYDVFDVVDDGTIKENGSREYLIETLEALAEDSFNGKVTIIGHSNGGLLAKALMIRLQEQGKEDLVDKVIFVGSPQVGTPQGMLGLLHGHQIVSPIIALNGTARASATTMPGAYALLPSHEYFDSASEP
;
A
#
# COMPACT_ATOMS: atom_id res chain seq x y z
N PHE A 1 -4.37 -4.59 1.60
CA PHE A 1 -4.79 -3.55 2.56
C PHE A 1 -4.01 -3.55 3.89
N ARG A 2 -2.76 -4.01 3.96
CA ARG A 2 -2.05 -4.10 5.24
C ARG A 2 -0.65 -3.51 5.21
N GLY A 3 -0.31 -2.76 4.17
CA GLY A 3 1.08 -2.37 3.93
C GLY A 3 1.59 -1.21 4.79
N SER A 4 0.73 -0.29 5.23
CA SER A 4 1.13 0.93 5.93
C SER A 4 0.21 1.21 7.10
N ARG A 5 0.77 1.67 8.22
CA ARG A 5 -0.01 2.18 9.34
C ARG A 5 -0.61 3.53 9.02
N LEU A 6 -1.83 3.75 9.49
CA LEU A 6 -2.56 5.01 9.33
C LEU A 6 -2.93 5.57 10.69
N TYR A 7 -2.68 6.86 10.88
CA TYR A 7 -2.92 7.57 12.13
C TYR A 7 -3.76 8.82 11.92
N THR A 8 -4.56 9.19 12.91
CA THR A 8 -5.12 10.54 12.97
C THR A 8 -4.02 11.54 13.26
N THR A 9 -4.21 12.83 12.91
CA THR A 9 -3.27 13.91 13.28
C THR A 9 -3.07 14.07 14.79
N GLY A 10 -3.96 13.48 15.61
CA GLY A 10 -3.77 13.37 17.07
C GLY A 10 -2.94 12.19 17.53
N GLY A 11 -2.33 11.41 16.59
CA GLY A 11 -1.45 10.28 16.90
C GLY A 11 -2.18 8.98 17.26
N ARG A 12 -3.53 8.90 17.11
CA ARG A 12 -4.25 7.65 17.32
C ARG A 12 -4.09 6.72 16.12
N LEU A 13 -3.62 5.50 16.36
CA LEU A 13 -3.53 4.43 15.36
C LEU A 13 -4.94 4.02 14.91
N LEU A 14 -5.19 4.04 13.60
CA LEU A 14 -6.43 3.59 12.96
C LEU A 14 -6.24 2.26 12.25
N TRP A 15 -5.08 2.04 11.67
CA TRP A 15 -4.70 0.80 11.01
C TRP A 15 -3.31 0.36 11.50
N GLU A 16 -3.21 -0.74 12.22
CA GLU A 16 -4.18 -1.83 12.47
C GLU A 16 -5.19 -1.46 13.57
N PRO A 17 -6.50 -1.70 13.31
CA PRO A 17 -7.55 -1.25 14.21
C PRO A 17 -7.60 -2.08 15.50
N ASN A 18 -7.83 -1.41 16.62
CA ASN A 18 -8.11 -2.05 17.91
C ASN A 18 -9.63 -2.24 18.15
N GLY A 19 -10.48 -1.64 17.32
CA GLY A 19 -11.93 -1.73 17.48
C GLY A 19 -12.72 -1.21 16.28
N SER A 20 -14.05 -1.20 16.44
CA SER A 20 -14.97 -0.76 15.40
C SER A 20 -14.86 0.73 15.08
N ASP A 21 -14.46 1.55 16.05
CA ASP A 21 -14.38 2.99 15.88
C ASP A 21 -13.19 3.36 14.96
N ASP A 22 -12.06 2.68 15.10
CA ASP A 22 -10.91 2.88 14.23
C ASP A 22 -11.26 2.54 12.77
N ILE A 23 -12.02 1.45 12.58
CA ILE A 23 -12.48 1.05 11.23
C ILE A 23 -13.47 2.08 10.65
N ARG A 24 -14.39 2.62 11.46
CA ARG A 24 -15.33 3.66 11.00
C ARG A 24 -14.60 4.95 10.61
N ASP A 25 -13.58 5.30 11.35
CA ASP A 25 -12.79 6.50 11.12
C ASP A 25 -11.90 6.41 9.87
N LEU A 26 -11.64 5.20 9.37
CA LEU A 26 -11.01 4.99 8.06
C LEU A 26 -11.94 5.26 6.88
N ALA A 27 -13.27 5.36 7.08
CA ALA A 27 -14.20 5.61 5.99
C ALA A 27 -13.93 6.98 5.32
N MET A 28 -14.19 7.02 4.01
CA MET A 28 -13.98 8.22 3.19
C MET A 28 -15.32 8.90 2.84
N ASN A 29 -15.26 10.12 2.36
CA ASN A 29 -16.40 10.85 1.79
C ASN A 29 -16.78 10.26 0.43
N ALA A 30 -18.00 10.52 -0.03
CA ALA A 30 -18.49 10.06 -1.32
C ALA A 30 -17.67 10.60 -2.53
N ASN A 31 -16.94 11.67 -2.35
CA ASN A 31 -16.03 12.23 -3.36
C ASN A 31 -14.60 11.67 -3.28
N GLY A 32 -14.36 10.61 -2.53
CA GLY A 32 -13.05 9.96 -2.41
C GLY A 32 -12.05 10.68 -1.49
N THR A 33 -12.46 11.73 -0.77
CA THR A 33 -11.57 12.41 0.19
C THR A 33 -11.67 11.79 1.59
N SER A 34 -10.61 11.89 2.38
CA SER A 34 -10.63 11.41 3.77
C SER A 34 -11.60 12.22 4.63
N LYS A 35 -12.40 11.55 5.48
CA LYS A 35 -13.29 12.23 6.43
C LYS A 35 -12.55 12.90 7.56
N LEU A 36 -11.45 12.30 7.99
CA LEU A 36 -10.58 12.81 9.04
C LEU A 36 -9.21 13.14 8.46
N PRO A 37 -8.51 14.11 9.02
CA PRO A 37 -7.11 14.33 8.70
C PRO A 37 -6.29 13.13 9.21
N ILE A 38 -5.71 12.39 8.26
CA ILE A 38 -4.94 11.17 8.51
C ILE A 38 -3.56 11.33 7.89
N TYR A 39 -2.54 10.82 8.57
CA TYR A 39 -1.21 10.67 8.05
C TYR A 39 -0.78 9.20 7.98
N VAL A 40 0.18 8.93 7.13
CA VAL A 40 0.76 7.61 6.94
C VAL A 40 2.03 7.49 7.77
N GLY A 41 2.08 6.44 8.58
CA GLY A 41 3.25 6.07 9.36
C GLY A 41 4.12 5.05 8.66
N GLU A 42 4.77 4.23 9.45
CA GLU A 42 5.69 3.18 9.02
C GLU A 42 4.99 2.02 8.29
N PRO A 43 5.73 1.20 7.54
CA PRO A 43 5.24 -0.08 7.05
C PRO A 43 4.80 -0.98 8.20
N VAL A 44 3.75 -1.77 7.98
CA VAL A 44 3.30 -2.76 8.97
C VAL A 44 4.30 -3.91 8.99
N ASP A 45 5.19 -3.90 9.97
CA ASP A 45 6.19 -4.96 10.14
C ASP A 45 5.59 -6.20 10.81
N GLN A 46 4.86 -6.01 11.90
CA GLN A 46 4.23 -7.09 12.67
C GLN A 46 2.76 -6.79 12.88
N ILE A 47 1.92 -7.84 12.82
CA ILE A 47 0.51 -7.75 13.21
C ILE A 47 0.43 -8.02 14.70
N GLU A 48 -0.02 -7.02 15.46
CA GLU A 48 -0.23 -7.12 16.90
C GLU A 48 -1.73 -7.04 17.22
N ILE A 49 -2.18 -7.85 18.18
CA ILE A 49 -3.48 -7.68 18.82
C ILE A 49 -3.24 -7.43 20.30
N ASN A 50 -3.66 -6.27 20.80
CA ASN A 50 -3.44 -5.82 22.17
C ASN A 50 -1.97 -5.88 22.61
N GLY A 51 -1.03 -5.53 21.69
CA GLY A 51 0.41 -5.54 21.96
C GLY A 51 1.05 -6.93 21.97
N VAL A 52 0.33 -7.96 21.50
CA VAL A 52 0.87 -9.33 21.35
C VAL A 52 1.06 -9.62 19.88
N PRO A 53 2.30 -9.88 19.40
CA PRO A 53 2.57 -10.28 18.03
C PRO A 53 1.84 -11.59 17.68
N LEU A 54 1.03 -11.58 16.62
CA LEU A 54 0.21 -12.73 16.19
C LEU A 54 0.88 -13.60 15.14
N LEU A 55 1.73 -13.01 14.33
CA LEU A 55 2.45 -13.65 13.24
C LEU A 55 3.87 -13.08 13.18
N GLY A 56 4.80 -13.82 12.59
CA GLY A 56 6.15 -13.33 12.33
C GLY A 56 6.14 -12.03 11.49
N THR A 57 7.30 -11.44 11.32
CA THR A 57 7.50 -10.19 10.56
C THR A 57 6.95 -10.31 9.15
N ILE A 58 6.23 -9.28 8.68
CA ILE A 58 5.74 -9.21 7.30
C ILE A 58 6.86 -8.70 6.39
N TYR A 59 7.43 -7.54 6.72
CA TYR A 59 8.46 -6.88 5.93
C TYR A 59 9.82 -6.80 6.63
N GLY A 60 9.90 -7.07 7.95
CA GLY A 60 11.12 -6.90 8.74
C GLY A 60 12.31 -7.65 8.17
N ASN A 61 12.15 -8.93 7.83
CA ASN A 61 13.23 -9.72 7.24
C ASN A 61 13.71 -9.17 5.89
N LEU A 62 12.79 -8.61 5.07
CA LEU A 62 13.16 -7.97 3.81
C LEU A 62 13.94 -6.68 4.07
N MET A 63 13.47 -5.86 5.00
CA MET A 63 14.14 -4.60 5.36
C MET A 63 15.52 -4.85 5.96
N GLU A 64 15.67 -5.83 6.86
CA GLU A 64 16.96 -6.25 7.41
C GLU A 64 17.92 -6.75 6.33
N TRP A 65 17.40 -7.52 5.37
CA TRP A 65 18.21 -7.99 4.23
C TRP A 65 18.65 -6.85 3.33
N LEU A 66 17.76 -5.89 3.03
CA LEU A 66 18.12 -4.71 2.24
C LEU A 66 19.16 -3.85 2.95
N GLU A 67 19.05 -3.68 4.28
CA GLU A 67 20.07 -2.97 5.07
C GLU A 67 21.40 -3.72 5.07
N THR A 68 21.38 -5.05 5.09
CA THR A 68 22.58 -5.87 4.94
C THR A 68 23.24 -5.63 3.57
N LEU A 69 22.48 -5.63 2.48
CA LEU A 69 23.00 -5.37 1.14
C LEU A 69 23.60 -3.97 1.01
N LYS A 70 22.99 -2.97 1.66
CA LYS A 70 23.53 -1.61 1.72
C LYS A 70 24.86 -1.56 2.48
N ASN A 71 24.93 -2.22 3.66
CA ASN A 71 26.15 -2.28 4.46
C ASN A 71 27.30 -3.05 3.78
N GLU A 72 26.97 -3.94 2.85
CA GLU A 72 27.91 -4.67 2.02
C GLU A 72 28.25 -3.98 0.69
N ASP A 73 27.82 -2.72 0.49
CA ASP A 73 27.98 -1.94 -0.75
C ASP A 73 27.45 -2.67 -2.00
N LYS A 74 26.42 -3.53 -1.85
CA LYS A 74 25.74 -4.20 -2.98
C LYS A 74 24.67 -3.32 -3.61
N ILE A 75 24.05 -2.46 -2.80
CA ILE A 75 23.13 -1.40 -3.22
C ILE A 75 23.57 -0.10 -2.53
N ALA A 76 23.34 1.04 -3.18
CA ALA A 76 23.71 2.34 -2.63
C ALA A 76 22.77 2.73 -1.46
N SER A 77 21.47 2.61 -1.68
CA SER A 77 20.43 2.92 -0.69
C SER A 77 19.16 2.12 -0.97
N TRP A 78 18.23 2.17 -0.04
CA TRP A 78 16.86 1.66 -0.21
C TRP A 78 15.90 2.47 0.63
N GLU A 79 14.66 2.52 0.23
CA GLU A 79 13.60 3.19 0.98
C GLU A 79 12.29 2.42 0.88
N ALA A 80 11.56 2.35 2.00
CA ALA A 80 10.20 1.87 2.00
C ALA A 80 9.26 3.06 1.77
N TYR A 81 8.31 2.92 0.85
CA TYR A 81 7.29 3.92 0.58
C TYR A 81 5.93 3.48 1.14
N PRO A 82 5.64 3.78 2.42
CA PRO A 82 4.30 3.59 2.98
C PRO A 82 3.36 4.66 2.42
N TYR A 83 2.13 4.26 2.08
CA TYR A 83 1.15 5.15 1.47
C TYR A 83 -0.26 4.92 2.01
N ASP A 84 -1.15 5.88 1.81
CA ASP A 84 -2.56 5.76 2.16
C ASP A 84 -3.28 4.89 1.13
N TRP A 85 -3.38 3.60 1.43
CA TRP A 85 -3.97 2.57 0.59
C TRP A 85 -5.50 2.68 0.42
N ARG A 86 -6.14 3.66 1.05
CA ARG A 86 -7.57 3.96 0.86
C ARG A 86 -7.82 4.68 -0.46
N TYR A 87 -6.86 5.45 -0.95
CA TYR A 87 -6.91 6.16 -2.23
C TYR A 87 -6.64 5.22 -3.42
N ASP A 88 -7.07 5.66 -4.60
CA ASP A 88 -6.67 5.01 -5.83
C ASP A 88 -5.15 5.10 -6.01
N VAL A 89 -4.58 4.10 -6.68
CA VAL A 89 -3.12 4.04 -6.88
C VAL A 89 -2.58 5.20 -7.73
N PHE A 90 -3.37 5.71 -8.67
CA PHE A 90 -2.99 6.91 -9.43
C PHE A 90 -3.02 8.16 -8.59
N ASP A 91 -4.04 8.32 -7.71
CA ASP A 91 -4.10 9.44 -6.77
C ASP A 91 -2.88 9.42 -5.81
N VAL A 92 -2.45 8.23 -5.38
CA VAL A 92 -1.24 8.09 -4.54
C VAL A 92 0.01 8.55 -5.30
N VAL A 93 0.16 8.22 -6.59
CA VAL A 93 1.30 8.67 -7.40
C VAL A 93 1.25 10.17 -7.64
N ASP A 94 0.07 10.71 -8.00
CA ASP A 94 -0.12 12.09 -8.43
C ASP A 94 -0.11 13.07 -7.25
N ASP A 95 -0.78 12.71 -6.13
CA ASP A 95 -0.97 13.59 -4.98
C ASP A 95 -0.01 13.31 -3.82
N GLY A 96 0.72 12.20 -3.86
CA GLY A 96 1.65 11.81 -2.80
C GLY A 96 0.97 11.41 -1.49
N THR A 97 1.77 11.25 -0.46
CA THR A 97 1.39 10.73 0.86
C THR A 97 1.61 11.80 1.95
N ILE A 98 0.62 11.98 2.84
CA ILE A 98 0.75 12.90 3.98
C ILE A 98 1.50 12.20 5.11
N LYS A 99 2.56 12.84 5.61
CA LYS A 99 3.38 12.38 6.73
C LYS A 99 2.96 13.03 8.04
N GLU A 100 3.47 12.53 9.16
CA GLU A 100 3.15 13.00 10.52
C GLU A 100 3.34 14.52 10.72
N ASN A 101 4.39 15.08 10.14
CA ASN A 101 4.69 16.52 10.21
C ASN A 101 3.80 17.38 9.29
N GLY A 102 2.84 16.76 8.58
CA GLY A 102 1.95 17.42 7.62
C GLY A 102 2.57 17.66 6.24
N SER A 103 3.84 17.32 6.02
CA SER A 103 4.44 17.38 4.68
C SER A 103 3.85 16.32 3.76
N ARG A 104 4.01 16.51 2.45
CA ARG A 104 3.73 15.48 1.45
C ARG A 104 5.03 14.89 0.94
N GLU A 105 5.03 13.58 0.77
CA GLU A 105 6.07 12.81 0.12
C GLU A 105 5.52 12.29 -1.21
N TYR A 106 6.22 12.59 -2.30
CA TYR A 106 5.84 12.21 -3.65
C TYR A 106 6.69 11.04 -4.14
N LEU A 107 6.02 9.98 -4.62
CA LEU A 107 6.69 8.74 -5.01
C LEU A 107 7.70 8.94 -6.14
N ILE A 108 7.40 9.81 -7.12
CA ILE A 108 8.32 10.11 -8.23
C ILE A 108 9.57 10.85 -7.71
N GLU A 109 9.41 11.81 -6.81
CA GLU A 109 10.54 12.54 -6.22
C GLU A 109 11.44 11.61 -5.38
N THR A 110 10.83 10.72 -4.60
CA THR A 110 11.55 9.69 -3.84
C THR A 110 12.36 8.78 -4.77
N LEU A 111 11.74 8.35 -5.89
CA LEU A 111 12.43 7.51 -6.88
C LEU A 111 13.59 8.26 -7.56
N GLU A 112 13.40 9.52 -7.92
CA GLU A 112 14.46 10.37 -8.50
C GLU A 112 15.65 10.50 -7.55
N ALA A 113 15.40 10.79 -6.28
CA ALA A 113 16.46 10.88 -5.26
C ALA A 113 17.23 9.56 -5.10
N LEU A 114 16.51 8.42 -5.06
CA LEU A 114 17.15 7.11 -5.00
C LEU A 114 17.95 6.78 -6.26
N ALA A 115 17.48 7.23 -7.43
CA ALA A 115 18.22 7.04 -8.68
C ALA A 115 19.51 7.87 -8.71
N GLU A 116 19.47 9.12 -8.22
CA GLU A 116 20.66 9.96 -8.08
C GLU A 116 21.73 9.34 -7.18
N ASP A 117 21.32 8.72 -6.08
CA ASP A 117 22.20 8.05 -5.12
C ASP A 117 22.70 6.69 -5.63
N SER A 118 22.05 6.09 -6.62
CA SER A 118 22.35 4.75 -7.08
C SER A 118 23.64 4.68 -7.92
N PHE A 119 24.28 3.50 -7.94
CA PHE A 119 25.53 3.30 -8.69
C PHE A 119 25.40 3.45 -10.21
N ASN A 120 24.20 3.30 -10.76
CA ASN A 120 23.94 3.30 -12.20
C ASN A 120 22.83 4.26 -12.65
N GLY A 121 22.36 5.13 -11.76
CA GLY A 121 21.28 6.07 -12.05
C GLY A 121 19.90 5.43 -12.12
N LYS A 122 19.72 4.21 -11.59
CA LYS A 122 18.48 3.44 -11.69
C LYS A 122 18.04 2.82 -10.37
N VAL A 123 16.73 2.60 -10.26
CA VAL A 123 16.08 1.99 -9.08
C VAL A 123 15.42 0.68 -9.44
N THR A 124 15.52 -0.32 -8.58
CA THR A 124 14.68 -1.52 -8.62
C THR A 124 13.48 -1.33 -7.69
N ILE A 125 12.27 -1.49 -8.20
CA ILE A 125 11.03 -1.37 -7.43
C ILE A 125 10.59 -2.76 -7.00
N ILE A 126 10.25 -2.94 -5.73
CA ILE A 126 9.64 -4.18 -5.20
C ILE A 126 8.22 -3.86 -4.73
N GLY A 127 7.23 -4.36 -5.45
CA GLY A 127 5.81 -4.15 -5.15
C GLY A 127 5.15 -5.42 -4.61
N HIS A 128 4.79 -5.43 -3.31
CA HIS A 128 4.04 -6.54 -2.71
C HIS A 128 2.53 -6.27 -2.73
N SER A 129 1.73 -7.25 -3.14
CA SER A 129 0.27 -7.17 -3.15
C SER A 129 -0.22 -5.90 -3.88
N ASN A 130 -1.01 -5.04 -3.23
CA ASN A 130 -1.47 -3.75 -3.79
C ASN A 130 -0.32 -2.81 -4.19
N GLY A 131 0.86 -2.92 -3.56
CA GLY A 131 2.05 -2.17 -3.94
C GLY A 131 2.53 -2.46 -5.36
N GLY A 132 2.21 -3.63 -5.93
CA GLY A 132 2.47 -3.91 -7.33
C GLY A 132 1.53 -3.15 -8.28
N LEU A 133 0.29 -2.87 -7.88
CA LEU A 133 -0.61 -2.00 -8.65
C LEU A 133 -0.12 -0.55 -8.60
N LEU A 134 0.35 -0.10 -7.44
CA LEU A 134 0.99 1.21 -7.29
C LEU A 134 2.23 1.32 -8.18
N ALA A 135 3.09 0.29 -8.22
CA ALA A 135 4.25 0.26 -9.10
C ALA A 135 3.87 0.35 -10.58
N LYS A 136 2.77 -0.28 -11.01
CA LYS A 136 2.25 -0.13 -12.39
C LYS A 136 1.78 1.29 -12.67
N ALA A 137 1.02 1.90 -11.76
CA ALA A 137 0.59 3.28 -11.90
C ALA A 137 1.79 4.24 -11.98
N LEU A 138 2.81 4.03 -11.14
CA LEU A 138 4.06 4.77 -11.18
C LEU A 138 4.76 4.64 -12.54
N MET A 139 4.90 3.41 -13.08
CA MET A 139 5.53 3.20 -14.39
C MET A 139 4.79 3.92 -15.51
N ILE A 140 3.46 3.96 -15.48
CA ILE A 140 2.65 4.72 -16.45
C ILE A 140 2.96 6.22 -16.35
N ARG A 141 3.00 6.78 -15.12
CA ARG A 141 3.32 8.20 -14.92
C ARG A 141 4.75 8.55 -15.30
N LEU A 142 5.71 7.67 -15.01
CA LEU A 142 7.09 7.84 -15.44
C LEU A 142 7.20 7.86 -16.97
N GLN A 143 6.50 6.96 -17.67
CA GLN A 143 6.46 6.94 -19.13
C GLN A 143 5.85 8.21 -19.71
N GLU A 144 4.75 8.70 -19.15
CA GLU A 144 4.13 9.98 -19.56
C GLU A 144 5.08 11.17 -19.38
N GLN A 145 6.00 11.11 -18.41
CA GLN A 145 7.01 12.13 -18.14
C GLN A 145 8.36 11.89 -18.85
N GLY A 146 8.53 10.79 -19.57
CA GLY A 146 9.81 10.41 -20.20
C GLY A 146 10.91 10.06 -19.19
N LYS A 147 10.53 9.51 -18.03
CA LYS A 147 11.40 9.17 -16.90
C LYS A 147 11.48 7.65 -16.63
N GLU A 148 10.90 6.81 -17.49
CA GLU A 148 10.89 5.35 -17.32
C GLU A 148 12.27 4.73 -17.23
N ASP A 149 13.28 5.36 -17.80
CA ASP A 149 14.68 4.92 -17.77
C ASP A 149 15.31 4.97 -16.36
N LEU A 150 14.71 5.68 -15.41
CA LEU A 150 15.11 5.66 -14.00
C LEU A 150 14.85 4.32 -13.32
N VAL A 151 14.04 3.45 -13.92
CA VAL A 151 13.71 2.13 -13.37
C VAL A 151 14.49 1.03 -14.08
N ASP A 152 15.27 0.25 -13.32
CA ASP A 152 15.96 -0.93 -13.84
C ASP A 152 15.00 -2.12 -13.92
N LYS A 153 14.29 -2.40 -12.83
CA LYS A 153 13.38 -3.55 -12.69
C LYS A 153 12.19 -3.23 -11.82
N VAL A 154 11.06 -3.91 -12.09
CA VAL A 154 9.92 -3.98 -11.19
C VAL A 154 9.70 -5.44 -10.81
N ILE A 155 9.78 -5.73 -9.51
CA ILE A 155 9.56 -7.06 -8.94
C ILE A 155 8.18 -7.09 -8.30
N PHE A 156 7.28 -7.91 -8.82
CA PHE A 156 5.93 -8.10 -8.28
C PHE A 156 5.89 -9.32 -7.37
N VAL A 157 5.49 -9.11 -6.12
CA VAL A 157 5.38 -10.17 -5.12
C VAL A 157 3.90 -10.34 -4.74
N GLY A 158 3.27 -11.41 -5.21
CA GLY A 158 1.86 -11.71 -4.92
C GLY A 158 0.88 -10.59 -5.30
N SER A 159 1.21 -9.79 -6.30
CA SER A 159 0.38 -8.65 -6.73
C SER A 159 -0.78 -9.12 -7.61
N PRO A 160 -2.03 -8.69 -7.32
CA PRO A 160 -3.21 -9.09 -8.08
C PRO A 160 -3.30 -8.30 -9.39
N GLN A 161 -2.50 -8.69 -10.40
CA GLN A 161 -2.33 -7.96 -11.66
C GLN A 161 -3.63 -7.77 -12.46
N VAL A 162 -4.58 -8.68 -12.31
CA VAL A 162 -5.90 -8.66 -12.94
C VAL A 162 -7.03 -8.62 -11.90
N GLY A 163 -6.71 -8.21 -10.67
CA GLY A 163 -7.62 -8.20 -9.55
C GLY A 163 -7.70 -9.54 -8.82
N THR A 164 -8.59 -9.63 -7.84
CA THR A 164 -8.77 -10.83 -6.99
C THR A 164 -10.21 -10.97 -6.53
N PRO A 165 -10.78 -12.21 -6.51
CA PRO A 165 -12.09 -12.47 -5.93
C PRO A 165 -12.20 -12.08 -4.45
N GLN A 166 -11.08 -12.07 -3.71
CA GLN A 166 -11.03 -11.63 -2.32
C GLN A 166 -11.38 -10.14 -2.18
N GLY A 167 -11.03 -9.29 -3.17
CA GLY A 167 -11.46 -7.90 -3.21
C GLY A 167 -12.98 -7.77 -3.25
N MET A 168 -13.64 -8.59 -4.06
CA MET A 168 -15.10 -8.65 -4.15
C MET A 168 -15.74 -9.15 -2.84
N LEU A 169 -15.21 -10.21 -2.22
CA LEU A 169 -15.69 -10.71 -0.94
C LEU A 169 -15.53 -9.67 0.18
N GLY A 170 -14.44 -8.91 0.16
CA GLY A 170 -14.22 -7.78 1.08
C GLY A 170 -15.29 -6.71 0.94
N LEU A 171 -15.55 -6.23 -0.26
CA LEU A 171 -16.53 -5.18 -0.55
C LEU A 171 -17.98 -5.64 -0.31
N LEU A 172 -18.32 -6.89 -0.65
CA LEU A 172 -19.68 -7.41 -0.49
C LEU A 172 -20.00 -7.82 0.95
N HIS A 173 -19.05 -8.40 1.65
CA HIS A 173 -19.29 -9.05 2.95
C HIS A 173 -18.40 -8.54 4.09
N GLY A 174 -17.42 -7.67 3.83
CA GLY A 174 -16.41 -7.27 4.82
C GLY A 174 -15.45 -8.39 5.21
N HIS A 175 -15.45 -9.50 4.46
CA HIS A 175 -14.66 -10.68 4.78
C HIS A 175 -13.16 -10.40 4.57
N GLN A 176 -12.35 -10.79 5.55
CA GLN A 176 -10.88 -10.65 5.51
C GLN A 176 -10.33 -9.22 5.38
N ILE A 177 -11.14 -8.18 5.50
CA ILE A 177 -10.66 -6.79 5.55
C ILE A 177 -9.92 -6.52 6.85
N VAL A 178 -10.43 -7.05 7.95
CA VAL A 178 -9.83 -7.01 9.28
C VAL A 178 -9.49 -8.43 9.69
N SER A 179 -8.61 -8.61 10.67
CA SER A 179 -8.21 -9.91 11.19
C SER A 179 -9.41 -10.85 11.38
N PRO A 180 -9.29 -12.15 11.02
CA PRO A 180 -10.36 -13.14 11.20
C PRO A 180 -10.83 -13.29 12.66
N ILE A 181 -10.06 -12.76 13.62
CA ILE A 181 -10.33 -12.83 15.06
C ILE A 181 -11.31 -11.71 15.49
N ILE A 182 -11.44 -10.63 14.70
CA ILE A 182 -12.31 -9.49 15.01
C ILE A 182 -13.55 -9.60 14.12
N ALA A 183 -14.68 -9.98 14.70
CA ALA A 183 -15.97 -10.12 14.01
C ALA A 183 -16.61 -8.75 13.68
N LEU A 184 -15.90 -7.92 12.90
CA LEU A 184 -16.32 -6.56 12.53
C LEU A 184 -16.69 -6.43 11.04
N ASN A 185 -17.12 -7.52 10.41
CA ASN A 185 -17.38 -7.59 8.97
C ASN A 185 -18.32 -6.50 8.46
N GLY A 186 -19.39 -6.19 9.20
CA GLY A 186 -20.34 -5.15 8.80
C GLY A 186 -19.74 -3.76 8.78
N THR A 187 -18.95 -3.40 9.80
CA THR A 187 -18.25 -2.11 9.88
C THR A 187 -17.14 -2.02 8.84
N ALA A 188 -16.38 -3.11 8.67
CA ALA A 188 -15.31 -3.20 7.68
C ALA A 188 -15.85 -3.03 6.25
N ARG A 189 -16.98 -3.68 5.92
CA ARG A 189 -17.67 -3.50 4.64
C ARG A 189 -18.08 -2.04 4.43
N ALA A 190 -18.78 -1.46 5.42
CA ALA A 190 -19.27 -0.10 5.31
C ALA A 190 -18.16 0.92 5.07
N SER A 191 -16.98 0.72 5.66
CA SER A 191 -15.81 1.58 5.44
C SER A 191 -15.14 1.30 4.10
N ALA A 192 -14.88 0.02 3.75
CA ALA A 192 -14.21 -0.36 2.52
C ALA A 192 -14.95 0.09 1.26
N THR A 193 -16.30 0.06 1.26
CA THR A 193 -17.11 0.54 0.13
C THR A 193 -16.98 2.03 -0.14
N THR A 194 -16.36 2.79 0.75
CA THR A 194 -16.08 4.23 0.55
C THR A 194 -14.66 4.52 0.07
N MET A 195 -13.79 3.49 -0.01
CA MET A 195 -12.37 3.64 -0.31
C MET A 195 -12.08 3.34 -1.78
N PRO A 196 -11.65 4.32 -2.60
CA PRO A 196 -11.29 4.08 -4.00
C PRO A 196 -10.28 2.94 -4.19
N GLY A 197 -9.23 2.87 -3.36
CA GLY A 197 -8.21 1.83 -3.42
C GLY A 197 -8.73 0.40 -3.22
N ALA A 198 -9.91 0.21 -2.59
CA ALA A 198 -10.52 -1.11 -2.47
C ALA A 198 -11.05 -1.63 -3.83
N TYR A 199 -11.50 -0.73 -4.69
CA TYR A 199 -12.03 -1.07 -6.00
C TYR A 199 -10.94 -1.46 -7.00
N ALA A 200 -9.72 -0.96 -6.84
CA ALA A 200 -8.57 -1.37 -7.64
C ALA A 200 -8.23 -2.86 -7.53
N LEU A 201 -8.73 -3.53 -6.49
CA LEU A 201 -8.54 -4.97 -6.27
C LEU A 201 -9.64 -5.85 -6.87
N LEU A 202 -10.68 -5.26 -7.47
CA LEU A 202 -11.75 -6.04 -8.09
C LEU A 202 -11.23 -6.81 -9.31
N PRO A 203 -11.73 -8.04 -9.56
CA PRO A 203 -11.41 -8.78 -10.75
C PRO A 203 -11.75 -7.98 -12.01
N SER A 204 -10.79 -7.85 -12.91
CA SER A 204 -10.98 -7.26 -14.23
C SER A 204 -11.61 -8.28 -15.20
N HIS A 205 -11.93 -7.84 -16.40
CA HIS A 205 -12.45 -8.74 -17.45
C HIS A 205 -11.43 -9.84 -17.77
N GLU A 206 -10.16 -9.51 -17.84
CA GLU A 206 -9.05 -10.43 -18.10
C GLU A 206 -8.92 -11.53 -17.03
N TYR A 207 -9.30 -11.24 -15.79
CA TYR A 207 -9.36 -12.27 -14.75
C TYR A 207 -10.34 -13.39 -15.11
N PHE A 208 -11.53 -13.03 -15.59
CA PHE A 208 -12.56 -14.02 -15.93
C PHE A 208 -12.22 -14.76 -17.21
N ASP A 209 -11.61 -14.11 -18.18
CA ASP A 209 -11.15 -14.76 -19.41
C ASP A 209 -10.06 -15.79 -19.12
N SER A 210 -9.07 -15.44 -18.29
CA SER A 210 -7.98 -16.36 -17.90
C SER A 210 -8.45 -17.51 -17.01
N ALA A 211 -9.53 -17.31 -16.22
CA ALA A 211 -10.10 -18.35 -15.35
C ALA A 211 -11.03 -19.31 -16.09
N SER A 212 -11.48 -18.97 -17.29
CA SER A 212 -12.42 -19.77 -18.08
C SER A 212 -11.72 -20.73 -19.07
N GLU A 213 -10.41 -20.61 -19.24
CA GLU A 213 -9.63 -21.57 -20.03
C GLU A 213 -9.27 -22.80 -19.17
N PRO A 214 -9.55 -24.04 -19.63
CA PRO A 214 -9.28 -25.27 -18.89
C PRO A 214 -7.79 -25.62 -18.79
#